data_9f97a45d566eb66e32474baa5a469153
#
_entry.id   9f97a45d566eb66e32474baa5a469153
#
_cell.length_a   1.000
_cell.length_b   1.000
_cell.length_c   1.000
_cell.angle_alpha   90.00
_cell.angle_beta   90.00
_cell.angle_gamma   90.00
#
_symmetry.space_group_name_H-M   'P 1'
#
loop_
_entity.id
_entity.type
_entity.pdbx_description
1 polymer ?
#
loop_
_entity_poly.entity_id
_entity_poly.type
_entity_poly.pdbx_seq_one_letter_code
_entity_poly.pdbx_strand_id
1 'polypeptide(L)'
;MACRFGFIVAILAALLAAPAARAEPGGEVSGVWLTQAGDAKVRVSKCGGGICGVVVWLKDPINPANGKPQVDDKNPNPALARRPMIGLPLFTGMRPSGPNKWSGQIYNADDGNSYASNISVAGPDALKVEGCVGALCGGETWTRSAR
;
A
#
# COMPACT_ATOMS: atom_id res chain seq x y z
N MET A 1 54.07 60.11 -17.57
CA MET A 1 54.09 58.87 -16.72
C MET A 1 52.68 58.48 -16.49
N ALA A 2 52.19 57.44 -17.14
CA ALA A 2 50.83 56.98 -17.04
C ALA A 2 50.82 55.63 -16.25
N CYS A 3 50.21 55.65 -15.08
CA CYS A 3 50.08 54.48 -14.29
C CYS A 3 48.70 53.82 -14.62
N ARG A 4 48.75 52.68 -15.31
CA ARG A 4 47.48 51.86 -15.60
C ARG A 4 47.24 50.91 -14.46
N PHE A 5 46.17 51.15 -13.72
CA PHE A 5 45.60 50.17 -12.77
C PHE A 5 44.69 49.19 -13.52
N GLY A 6 45.11 47.94 -13.63
CA GLY A 6 44.29 46.88 -14.17
C GLY A 6 43.40 46.35 -13.06
N PHE A 7 42.08 46.47 -13.24
CA PHE A 7 41.09 45.81 -12.39
C PHE A 7 40.94 44.36 -12.82
N ILE A 8 41.33 43.44 -11.96
CA ILE A 8 41.08 42.01 -12.12
C ILE A 8 39.69 41.76 -11.50
N VAL A 9 38.72 41.54 -12.39
CA VAL A 9 37.37 41.08 -11.94
C VAL A 9 37.42 39.57 -11.70
N ALA A 10 37.45 39.15 -10.44
CA ALA A 10 37.32 37.76 -10.08
C ALA A 10 35.84 37.36 -10.15
N ILE A 11 35.47 36.55 -11.13
CA ILE A 11 34.15 35.99 -11.25
C ILE A 11 34.09 34.78 -10.30
N LEU A 12 33.41 34.93 -9.15
CA LEU A 12 33.05 33.82 -8.26
C LEU A 12 31.90 33.04 -8.91
N ALA A 13 32.21 31.87 -9.47
CA ALA A 13 31.18 30.93 -9.88
C ALA A 13 30.61 30.24 -8.63
N ALA A 14 29.42 30.67 -8.20
CA ALA A 14 28.68 29.97 -7.16
C ALA A 14 28.11 28.67 -7.73
N LEU A 15 28.70 27.54 -7.37
CA LEU A 15 28.08 26.23 -7.60
C LEU A 15 26.85 26.10 -6.72
N LEU A 16 25.67 26.21 -7.32
CA LEU A 16 24.41 25.83 -6.73
C LEU A 16 24.38 24.31 -6.63
N ALA A 17 24.76 23.78 -5.49
CA ALA A 17 24.53 22.37 -5.18
C ALA A 17 23.00 22.16 -5.01
N ALA A 18 22.39 21.50 -5.99
CA ALA A 18 21.00 21.04 -5.85
C ALA A 18 20.92 20.05 -4.67
N PRO A 19 19.93 20.19 -3.76
CA PRO A 19 19.75 19.21 -2.71
C PRO A 19 19.44 17.86 -3.35
N ALA A 20 20.27 16.86 -3.08
CA ALA A 20 19.98 15.49 -3.45
C ALA A 20 18.68 15.09 -2.73
N ALA A 21 17.63 14.77 -3.49
CA ALA A 21 16.41 14.20 -2.94
C ALA A 21 16.79 12.90 -2.23
N ARG A 22 16.79 12.93 -0.90
CA ARG A 22 16.93 11.70 -0.11
C ARG A 22 15.70 10.84 -0.41
N ALA A 23 15.94 9.65 -0.96
CA ALA A 23 14.94 8.59 -0.94
C ALA A 23 14.59 8.34 0.54
N GLU A 24 13.33 8.58 0.90
CA GLU A 24 12.86 8.31 2.26
C GLU A 24 13.03 6.80 2.55
N PRO A 25 13.38 6.40 3.81
CA PRO A 25 13.55 5.02 4.20
C PRO A 25 12.21 4.30 4.39
N GLY A 26 11.33 4.40 3.41
CA GLY A 26 10.09 3.70 3.31
C GLY A 26 10.03 3.03 1.95
N GLY A 27 9.94 1.71 1.91
CA GLY A 27 9.80 0.97 0.66
C GLY A 27 8.56 1.44 -0.13
N GLU A 28 8.51 1.14 -1.42
CA GLU A 28 7.35 1.39 -2.28
C GLU A 28 6.17 0.54 -1.79
N VAL A 29 5.00 1.15 -1.56
CA VAL A 29 3.79 0.44 -1.14
C VAL A 29 3.20 -0.42 -2.24
N SER A 30 3.39 0.00 -3.49
CA SER A 30 2.90 -0.75 -4.66
C SER A 30 3.63 -2.08 -4.81
N GLY A 31 2.89 -3.12 -5.12
CA GLY A 31 3.42 -4.46 -5.29
C GLY A 31 2.45 -5.53 -4.85
N VAL A 32 2.93 -6.76 -4.76
CA VAL A 32 2.16 -7.92 -4.29
C VAL A 32 2.63 -8.29 -2.90
N TRP A 33 1.68 -8.41 -1.99
CA TRP A 33 1.90 -8.67 -0.59
C TRP A 33 1.22 -9.96 -0.15
N LEU A 34 1.95 -10.81 0.56
CA LEU A 34 1.43 -12.02 1.19
C LEU A 34 0.86 -11.65 2.57
N THR A 35 -0.38 -12.04 2.85
CA THR A 35 -1.00 -11.87 4.17
C THR A 35 -0.21 -12.57 5.26
N GLN A 36 -0.36 -12.16 6.51
CA GLN A 36 0.36 -12.76 7.64
C GLN A 36 0.05 -14.26 7.79
N ALA A 37 -1.19 -14.66 7.53
CA ALA A 37 -1.59 -16.07 7.53
C ALA A 37 -1.01 -16.87 6.36
N GLY A 38 -0.50 -16.22 5.32
CA GLY A 38 0.04 -16.85 4.12
C GLY A 38 -1.01 -17.46 3.20
N ASP A 39 -2.27 -17.10 3.38
CA ASP A 39 -3.43 -17.68 2.69
C ASP A 39 -3.87 -16.89 1.44
N ALA A 40 -3.46 -15.63 1.34
CA ALA A 40 -3.80 -14.78 0.21
C ALA A 40 -2.63 -13.84 -0.19
N LYS A 41 -2.62 -13.45 -1.46
CA LYS A 41 -1.78 -12.35 -1.94
C LYS A 41 -2.65 -11.21 -2.43
N VAL A 42 -2.27 -10.00 -2.05
CA VAL A 42 -2.96 -8.76 -2.37
C VAL A 42 -2.04 -7.88 -3.20
N ARG A 43 -2.53 -7.44 -4.36
CA ARG A 43 -1.85 -6.41 -5.14
C ARG A 43 -2.29 -5.05 -4.65
N VAL A 44 -1.33 -4.27 -4.18
CA VAL A 44 -1.51 -2.87 -3.80
C VAL A 44 -1.01 -1.99 -4.94
N SER A 45 -1.81 -1.01 -5.32
CA SER A 45 -1.50 -0.06 -6.38
C SER A 45 -1.97 1.35 -6.03
N LYS A 46 -1.36 2.34 -6.64
CA LYS A 46 -1.81 3.73 -6.54
C LYS A 46 -3.10 3.90 -7.33
N CYS A 47 -4.08 4.55 -6.74
CA CYS A 47 -5.38 4.81 -7.35
C CYS A 47 -5.99 6.10 -6.81
N GLY A 48 -6.39 7.03 -7.69
CA GLY A 48 -7.13 8.24 -7.33
C GLY A 48 -6.51 9.10 -6.22
N GLY A 49 -5.18 9.22 -6.18
CA GLY A 49 -4.44 9.96 -5.14
C GLY A 49 -4.27 9.20 -3.81
N GLY A 50 -4.70 7.95 -3.76
CA GLY A 50 -4.52 7.04 -2.64
C GLY A 50 -3.99 5.68 -3.07
N ILE A 51 -4.36 4.63 -2.33
CA ILE A 51 -4.02 3.24 -2.67
C ILE A 51 -5.25 2.36 -2.71
N CYS A 52 -5.20 1.34 -3.58
CA CYS A 52 -6.17 0.26 -3.70
C CYS A 52 -5.50 -1.08 -3.50
N GLY A 53 -6.25 -2.06 -2.99
CA GLY A 53 -5.77 -3.42 -2.80
C GLY A 53 -6.78 -4.45 -3.30
N VAL A 54 -6.31 -5.40 -4.09
CA VAL A 54 -7.12 -6.45 -4.72
C VAL A 54 -6.49 -7.82 -4.47
N VAL A 55 -7.30 -8.80 -4.09
CA VAL A 55 -6.85 -10.19 -3.97
C VAL A 55 -6.46 -10.73 -5.34
N VAL A 56 -5.24 -11.23 -5.48
CA VAL A 56 -4.72 -11.75 -6.76
C VAL A 56 -4.36 -13.23 -6.70
N TRP A 57 -4.31 -13.81 -5.51
CA TRP A 57 -3.99 -15.22 -5.32
C TRP A 57 -4.53 -15.70 -3.97
N LEU A 58 -4.96 -16.97 -3.93
CA LEU A 58 -5.32 -17.70 -2.72
C LEU A 58 -4.51 -18.98 -2.64
N LYS A 59 -4.12 -19.38 -1.43
CA LYS A 59 -3.49 -20.68 -1.17
C LYS A 59 -4.44 -21.82 -1.53
N ASP A 60 -5.70 -21.70 -1.13
CA ASP A 60 -6.77 -22.66 -1.39
C ASP A 60 -7.86 -22.01 -2.26
N PRO A 61 -7.66 -21.94 -3.60
CA PRO A 61 -8.55 -21.18 -4.47
C PRO A 61 -9.89 -21.88 -4.75
N ILE A 62 -9.97 -23.19 -4.43
CA ILE A 62 -11.17 -24.00 -4.64
C ILE A 62 -11.82 -24.35 -3.33
N ASN A 63 -13.12 -24.12 -3.24
CA ASN A 63 -13.90 -24.52 -2.08
C ASN A 63 -14.05 -26.07 -2.07
N PRO A 64 -13.56 -26.79 -1.05
CA PRO A 64 -13.61 -28.24 -1.00
C PRO A 64 -15.04 -28.77 -0.85
N ALA A 65 -15.98 -27.97 -0.35
CA ALA A 65 -17.37 -28.40 -0.18
C ALA A 65 -18.13 -28.54 -1.50
N ASN A 66 -17.75 -27.80 -2.54
CA ASN A 66 -18.48 -27.83 -3.82
C ASN A 66 -17.56 -27.92 -5.07
N GLY A 67 -16.25 -27.94 -4.89
CA GLY A 67 -15.28 -28.03 -5.96
C GLY A 67 -15.23 -26.79 -6.89
N LYS A 68 -15.80 -25.68 -6.49
CA LYS A 68 -15.87 -24.43 -7.27
C LYS A 68 -14.89 -23.39 -6.70
N PRO A 69 -14.50 -22.37 -7.49
CA PRO A 69 -13.71 -21.26 -6.99
C PRO A 69 -14.34 -20.62 -5.74
N GLN A 70 -13.48 -20.20 -4.80
CA GLN A 70 -13.91 -19.44 -3.62
C GLN A 70 -14.61 -18.16 -4.03
N VAL A 71 -15.72 -17.87 -3.35
CA VAL A 71 -16.52 -16.65 -3.54
C VAL A 71 -16.65 -15.89 -2.23
N ASP A 72 -17.08 -14.65 -2.30
CA ASP A 72 -17.28 -13.74 -1.16
C ASP A 72 -18.59 -14.07 -0.42
N ASP A 73 -18.73 -15.30 0.04
CA ASP A 73 -19.97 -15.88 0.58
C ASP A 73 -20.43 -15.27 1.91
N LYS A 74 -19.55 -14.58 2.62
CA LYS A 74 -19.87 -13.85 3.86
C LYS A 74 -20.38 -12.43 3.61
N ASN A 75 -20.37 -11.96 2.37
CA ASN A 75 -20.86 -10.62 2.06
C ASN A 75 -22.36 -10.51 2.41
N PRO A 76 -22.76 -9.49 3.20
CA PRO A 76 -24.17 -9.27 3.58
C PRO A 76 -25.04 -8.85 2.39
N ASN A 77 -24.46 -8.38 1.30
CA ASN A 77 -25.17 -8.08 0.05
C ASN A 77 -25.21 -9.35 -0.83
N PRO A 78 -26.40 -9.95 -1.05
CA PRO A 78 -26.53 -11.17 -1.85
C PRO A 78 -26.00 -11.01 -3.29
N ALA A 79 -26.06 -9.80 -3.85
CA ALA A 79 -25.55 -9.51 -5.20
C ALA A 79 -24.02 -9.62 -5.26
N LEU A 80 -23.31 -9.42 -4.15
CA LEU A 80 -21.87 -9.51 -4.06
C LEU A 80 -21.37 -10.84 -3.50
N ALA A 81 -22.22 -11.60 -2.82
CA ALA A 81 -21.83 -12.86 -2.17
C ALA A 81 -21.39 -13.96 -3.15
N ARG A 82 -21.66 -13.80 -4.44
CA ARG A 82 -21.28 -14.74 -5.50
C ARG A 82 -20.03 -14.30 -6.28
N ARG A 83 -19.50 -13.10 -6.01
CA ARG A 83 -18.31 -12.63 -6.72
C ARG A 83 -17.10 -13.47 -6.35
N PRO A 84 -16.18 -13.72 -7.31
CA PRO A 84 -14.96 -14.47 -7.02
C PRO A 84 -14.12 -13.78 -5.95
N MET A 85 -13.50 -14.57 -5.08
CA MET A 85 -12.54 -14.08 -4.10
C MET A 85 -11.28 -13.51 -4.80
N ILE A 86 -10.80 -14.17 -5.84
CA ILE A 86 -9.72 -13.61 -6.69
C ILE A 86 -10.30 -12.47 -7.51
N GLY A 87 -9.71 -11.30 -7.40
CA GLY A 87 -10.22 -10.05 -7.97
C GLY A 87 -11.00 -9.19 -6.98
N LEU A 88 -11.22 -9.68 -5.74
CA LEU A 88 -11.94 -8.96 -4.71
C LEU A 88 -11.18 -7.70 -4.27
N PRO A 89 -11.78 -6.50 -4.36
CA PRO A 89 -11.20 -5.31 -3.78
C PRO A 89 -11.35 -5.35 -2.25
N LEU A 90 -10.23 -5.32 -1.53
CA LEU A 90 -10.21 -5.23 -0.06
C LEU A 90 -10.29 -3.78 0.40
N PHE A 91 -9.65 -2.89 -0.31
CA PHE A 91 -9.74 -1.44 -0.07
C PHE A 91 -9.60 -0.67 -1.36
N THR A 92 -10.28 0.47 -1.42
CA THR A 92 -10.33 1.32 -2.60
C THR A 92 -10.13 2.77 -2.17
N GLY A 93 -9.08 3.42 -2.71
CA GLY A 93 -8.85 4.84 -2.49
C GLY A 93 -8.57 5.21 -1.03
N MET A 94 -7.80 4.38 -0.30
CA MET A 94 -7.30 4.78 1.01
C MET A 94 -6.41 6.02 0.86
N ARG A 95 -6.67 7.04 1.68
CA ARG A 95 -6.02 8.35 1.56
C ARG A 95 -4.72 8.42 2.34
N PRO A 96 -3.69 9.11 1.83
CA PRO A 96 -2.49 9.41 2.59
C PRO A 96 -2.84 10.10 3.93
N SER A 97 -2.29 9.60 5.03
CA SER A 97 -2.49 10.13 6.38
C SER A 97 -1.18 10.54 7.06
N GLY A 98 -0.07 10.40 6.36
CA GLY A 98 1.27 10.73 6.81
C GLY A 98 2.31 10.11 5.89
N PRO A 99 3.63 10.29 6.16
CA PRO A 99 4.69 9.66 5.39
C PRO A 99 4.54 8.13 5.41
N ASN A 100 4.41 7.51 4.24
CA ASN A 100 4.23 6.06 4.08
C ASN A 100 3.05 5.48 4.89
N LYS A 101 1.99 6.27 5.06
CA LYS A 101 0.79 5.88 5.80
C LYS A 101 -0.48 6.26 5.03
N TRP A 102 -1.48 5.40 5.13
CA TRP A 102 -2.81 5.60 4.51
C TRP A 102 -3.89 5.20 5.50
N SER A 103 -5.03 5.86 5.42
CA SER A 103 -6.21 5.58 6.23
C SER A 103 -7.46 5.52 5.37
N GLY A 104 -8.40 4.68 5.77
CA GLY A 104 -9.66 4.48 5.06
C GLY A 104 -10.43 3.30 5.61
N GLN A 105 -11.02 2.53 4.72
CA GLN A 105 -11.80 1.35 5.04
C GLN A 105 -11.15 0.12 4.40
N ILE A 106 -11.17 -1.00 5.12
CA ILE A 106 -10.79 -2.31 4.59
C ILE A 106 -11.96 -3.29 4.76
N TYR A 107 -12.23 -4.06 3.70
CA TYR A 107 -13.21 -5.14 3.74
C TYR A 107 -12.54 -6.44 4.20
N ASN A 108 -13.15 -7.10 5.17
CA ASN A 108 -12.72 -8.42 5.64
C ASN A 108 -13.68 -9.47 5.08
N ALA A 109 -13.20 -10.29 4.15
CA ALA A 109 -14.00 -11.35 3.54
C ALA A 109 -14.26 -12.54 4.48
N ASP A 110 -13.52 -12.67 5.57
CA ASP A 110 -13.71 -13.76 6.53
C ASP A 110 -14.98 -13.59 7.38
N ASP A 111 -15.43 -12.35 7.55
CA ASP A 111 -16.64 -12.03 8.30
C ASP A 111 -17.67 -11.18 7.52
N GLY A 112 -17.31 -10.69 6.33
CA GLY A 112 -18.18 -9.87 5.50
C GLY A 112 -18.35 -8.42 5.96
N ASN A 113 -17.51 -7.93 6.84
CA ASN A 113 -17.58 -6.58 7.39
C ASN A 113 -16.47 -5.68 6.87
N SER A 114 -16.72 -4.38 6.88
CA SER A 114 -15.71 -3.35 6.62
C SER A 114 -15.31 -2.67 7.92
N TYR A 115 -14.02 -2.37 8.03
CA TYR A 115 -13.41 -1.77 9.21
C TYR A 115 -12.67 -0.50 8.84
N ALA A 116 -12.66 0.48 9.74
CA ALA A 116 -11.69 1.57 9.66
C ALA A 116 -10.29 0.96 9.70
N SER A 117 -9.39 1.44 8.84
CA SER A 117 -8.09 0.80 8.63
C SER A 117 -6.99 1.81 8.47
N ASN A 118 -5.82 1.45 8.97
CA ASN A 118 -4.57 2.13 8.72
C ASN A 118 -3.59 1.16 8.08
N ILE A 119 -2.93 1.62 7.01
CA ILE A 119 -1.87 0.88 6.35
C ILE A 119 -0.59 1.71 6.43
N SER A 120 0.52 1.09 6.77
CA SER A 120 1.82 1.75 6.80
C SER A 120 2.93 0.84 6.29
N VAL A 121 3.87 1.44 5.55
CA VAL A 121 5.09 0.74 5.14
C VAL A 121 6.03 0.67 6.34
N ALA A 122 6.32 -0.55 6.80
CA ALA A 122 7.18 -0.80 7.95
C ALA A 122 8.62 -1.17 7.55
N GLY A 123 8.90 -1.20 6.27
CA GLY A 123 10.21 -1.54 5.69
C GLY A 123 10.07 -1.91 4.22
N PRO A 124 11.16 -2.26 3.51
CA PRO A 124 11.10 -2.57 2.07
C PRO A 124 10.22 -3.79 1.77
N ASP A 125 10.09 -4.72 2.71
CA ASP A 125 9.37 -5.97 2.54
C ASP A 125 8.27 -6.19 3.59
N ALA A 126 7.90 -5.17 4.35
CA ALA A 126 6.89 -5.24 5.40
C ALA A 126 5.83 -4.13 5.26
N LEU A 127 4.59 -4.53 5.25
CA LEU A 127 3.41 -3.66 5.22
C LEU A 127 2.54 -3.98 6.44
N LYS A 128 2.38 -3.01 7.31
CA LYS A 128 1.49 -3.13 8.47
C LYS A 128 0.07 -2.77 8.05
N VAL A 129 -0.88 -3.67 8.30
CA VAL A 129 -2.30 -3.50 7.97
C VAL A 129 -3.11 -3.63 9.24
N GLU A 130 -3.83 -2.59 9.62
CA GLU A 130 -4.64 -2.56 10.83
C GLU A 130 -6.12 -2.38 10.48
N GLY A 131 -6.98 -3.11 11.20
CA GLY A 131 -8.43 -2.88 11.24
C GLY A 131 -8.83 -2.42 12.64
N CYS A 132 -9.73 -1.45 12.71
CA CYS A 132 -10.12 -0.81 13.97
C CYS A 132 -11.63 -0.92 14.22
N VAL A 133 -11.99 -1.16 15.47
CA VAL A 133 -13.35 -1.03 16.00
C VAL A 133 -13.30 0.01 17.12
N GLY A 134 -13.82 1.22 16.85
CA GLY A 134 -13.63 2.35 17.76
C GLY A 134 -12.15 2.69 17.95
N ALA A 135 -11.70 2.77 19.19
CA ALA A 135 -10.30 3.04 19.53
C ALA A 135 -9.42 1.77 19.53
N LEU A 136 -9.99 0.58 19.38
CA LEU A 136 -9.27 -0.69 19.39
C LEU A 136 -8.88 -1.06 17.96
N CYS A 137 -7.57 -1.17 17.71
CA CYS A 137 -7.02 -1.62 16.44
C CYS A 137 -6.27 -2.94 16.63
N GLY A 138 -6.56 -3.91 15.77
CA GLY A 138 -5.78 -5.11 15.60
C GLY A 138 -5.10 -5.07 14.24
N GLY A 139 -3.90 -5.60 14.14
CA GLY A 139 -3.16 -5.55 12.89
C GLY A 139 -2.35 -6.80 12.62
N GLU A 140 -1.96 -6.92 11.36
CA GLU A 140 -1.07 -7.95 10.87
C GLU A 140 0.01 -7.32 10.00
N THR A 141 1.08 -8.04 9.80
CA THR A 141 2.17 -7.66 8.90
C THR A 141 2.10 -8.51 7.64
N TRP A 142 1.93 -7.85 6.50
CA TRP A 142 2.06 -8.49 5.20
C TRP A 142 3.50 -8.41 4.73
N THR A 143 3.97 -9.45 4.09
CA THR A 143 5.33 -9.51 3.55
C THR A 143 5.31 -9.38 2.03
N ARG A 144 6.30 -8.70 1.48
CA ARG A 144 6.39 -8.55 0.02
C ARG A 144 6.57 -9.93 -0.62
N SER A 145 5.68 -10.25 -1.53
CA SER A 145 5.79 -11.48 -2.32
C SER A 145 6.86 -11.29 -3.39
N ALA A 146 7.70 -12.31 -3.61
CA ALA A 146 8.61 -12.32 -4.75
C ALA A 146 7.81 -12.19 -6.06
N ARG A 147 8.40 -11.48 -7.04
CA ARG A 147 7.85 -11.30 -8.39
C ARG A 147 7.87 -12.61 -9.16
#